data_58c8014ebb28fd63acaf66140a47917a
#
_entry.id   58c8014ebb28fd63acaf66140a47917a
#
_cell.length_a   1.000
_cell.length_b   1.000
_cell.length_c   1.000
_cell.angle_alpha   90.00
_cell.angle_beta   90.00
_cell.angle_gamma   90.00
#
_symmetry.space_group_name_H-M   'P 1'
#
loop_
_entity.id
_entity.type
_entity.pdbx_description
1 polymer ?
#
loop_
_entity_poly.entity_id
_entity_poly.type
_entity_poly.pdbx_seq_one_letter_code
_entity_poly.pdbx_strand_id
1 'polypeptide(L)'
;PKPTPAPTPTPAPTPEPTPAPAPSVNLASFYSSVTSQYDLGPLELASGGLLDGYYAGLTSVPTEQCLVYICQMTMNNGEFGLVQVKDSADVARVKAIFQARINYMAGDGNGPGGAWYPAAVDSWMNNSRVVSNGNYVMMVVHENCDAIVAQFNALF
;
A
#
# COMPACT_ATOMS: atom_id res chain seq x y z
N PRO A 1 -41.05 -44.84 -45.43
CA PRO A 1 -40.10 -44.58 -44.38
C PRO A 1 -40.52 -43.33 -43.63
N LYS A 2 -40.57 -43.47 -42.29
CA LYS A 2 -40.91 -42.37 -41.37
C LYS A 2 -39.69 -41.46 -41.22
N PRO A 3 -39.80 -40.11 -41.38
CA PRO A 3 -38.65 -39.27 -41.24
C PRO A 3 -38.14 -39.26 -39.76
N THR A 4 -36.81 -39.35 -39.60
CA THR A 4 -36.13 -39.28 -38.31
C THR A 4 -36.27 -37.86 -37.75
N PRO A 5 -36.69 -37.66 -36.49
CA PRO A 5 -36.78 -36.33 -35.92
C PRO A 5 -35.40 -35.69 -35.80
N ALA A 6 -35.33 -34.40 -36.12
CA ALA A 6 -34.11 -33.61 -36.02
C ALA A 6 -33.68 -33.50 -34.54
N PRO A 7 -32.37 -33.49 -34.23
CA PRO A 7 -31.90 -33.34 -32.87
C PRO A 7 -32.32 -31.99 -32.30
N THR A 8 -32.83 -32.02 -31.07
CA THR A 8 -33.19 -30.81 -30.33
C THR A 8 -31.92 -30.01 -30.01
N PRO A 9 -31.86 -28.70 -30.28
CA PRO A 9 -30.68 -27.92 -29.98
C PRO A 9 -30.41 -27.92 -28.46
N THR A 10 -29.17 -28.24 -28.09
CA THR A 10 -28.70 -28.13 -26.72
C THR A 10 -28.73 -26.66 -26.26
N PRO A 11 -29.35 -26.34 -25.13
CA PRO A 11 -29.36 -24.96 -24.66
C PRO A 11 -27.93 -24.47 -24.41
N ALA A 12 -27.65 -23.23 -24.86
CA ALA A 12 -26.38 -22.61 -24.62
C ALA A 12 -26.14 -22.44 -23.12
N PRO A 13 -24.89 -22.59 -22.60
CA PRO A 13 -24.61 -22.40 -21.20
C PRO A 13 -24.97 -20.98 -20.79
N THR A 14 -25.72 -20.87 -19.68
CA THR A 14 -26.04 -19.57 -19.07
C THR A 14 -24.72 -18.93 -18.60
N PRO A 15 -24.43 -17.66 -18.97
CA PRO A 15 -23.23 -17.03 -18.50
C PRO A 15 -23.24 -16.99 -16.95
N GLU A 16 -22.11 -17.42 -16.38
CA GLU A 16 -21.89 -17.34 -14.95
C GLU A 16 -21.98 -15.88 -14.49
N PRO A 17 -22.69 -15.55 -13.40
CA PRO A 17 -22.80 -14.17 -12.95
C PRO A 17 -21.41 -13.63 -12.62
N THR A 18 -21.05 -12.50 -13.23
CA THR A 18 -19.82 -11.79 -12.89
C THR A 18 -19.87 -11.42 -11.41
N PRO A 19 -18.84 -11.77 -10.63
CA PRO A 19 -18.81 -11.40 -9.22
C PRO A 19 -18.97 -9.88 -9.07
N ALA A 20 -19.80 -9.44 -8.11
CA ALA A 20 -19.92 -8.03 -7.80
C ALA A 20 -18.54 -7.50 -7.38
N PRO A 21 -18.13 -6.29 -7.84
CA PRO A 21 -16.87 -5.71 -7.41
C PRO A 21 -16.83 -5.62 -5.89
N ALA A 22 -15.71 -6.05 -5.28
CA ALA A 22 -15.50 -5.92 -3.84
C ALA A 22 -15.64 -4.44 -3.45
N PRO A 23 -16.23 -4.10 -2.27
CA PRO A 23 -16.36 -2.74 -1.84
C PRO A 23 -14.97 -2.09 -1.77
N SER A 24 -14.82 -0.92 -2.39
CA SER A 24 -13.55 -0.20 -2.42
C SER A 24 -13.32 0.47 -1.07
N VAL A 25 -12.13 0.26 -0.49
CA VAL A 25 -11.70 0.93 0.73
C VAL A 25 -11.19 2.32 0.38
N ASN A 26 -11.65 3.35 1.11
CA ASN A 26 -11.14 4.72 0.98
C ASN A 26 -9.89 4.89 1.87
N LEU A 27 -8.73 4.95 1.25
CA LEU A 27 -7.45 5.06 1.96
C LEU A 27 -7.27 6.42 2.66
N ALA A 28 -7.83 7.50 2.11
CA ALA A 28 -7.78 8.81 2.77
C ALA A 28 -8.59 8.81 4.08
N SER A 29 -9.74 8.14 4.10
CA SER A 29 -10.54 7.96 5.31
C SER A 29 -9.80 7.10 6.34
N PHE A 30 -9.12 6.05 5.91
CA PHE A 30 -8.28 5.23 6.77
C PHE A 30 -7.14 6.05 7.39
N TYR A 31 -6.42 6.82 6.59
CA TYR A 31 -5.38 7.73 7.08
C TYR A 31 -5.92 8.71 8.14
N SER A 32 -7.06 9.33 7.88
CA SER A 32 -7.69 10.24 8.84
C SER A 32 -8.07 9.53 10.16
N SER A 33 -8.54 8.30 10.08
CA SER A 33 -8.85 7.49 11.26
C SER A 33 -7.60 7.19 12.09
N VAL A 34 -6.50 6.82 11.44
CA VAL A 34 -5.23 6.53 12.12
C VAL A 34 -4.66 7.79 12.77
N THR A 35 -4.64 8.91 12.06
CA THR A 35 -4.10 10.18 12.59
C THR A 35 -4.96 10.79 13.70
N SER A 36 -6.21 10.41 13.81
CA SER A 36 -7.05 10.78 14.96
C SER A 36 -6.72 10.01 16.24
N GLN A 37 -6.06 8.86 16.12
CA GLN A 37 -5.71 7.96 17.23
C GLN A 37 -4.25 8.05 17.61
N TYR A 38 -3.37 8.27 16.63
CA TYR A 38 -1.91 8.28 16.80
C TYR A 38 -1.29 9.54 16.23
N ASP A 39 -0.33 10.10 16.92
CA ASP A 39 0.47 11.22 16.44
C ASP A 39 1.60 10.70 15.54
N LEU A 40 1.43 10.89 14.23
CA LEU A 40 2.43 10.53 13.23
C LEU A 40 3.42 11.67 12.93
N GLY A 41 3.30 12.78 13.65
CA GLY A 41 4.08 13.97 13.41
C GLY A 41 3.58 14.81 12.22
N PRO A 42 4.35 15.80 11.79
CA PRO A 42 3.97 16.74 10.74
C PRO A 42 4.17 16.10 9.36
N LEU A 43 3.30 15.17 8.99
CA LEU A 43 3.35 14.53 7.68
C LEU A 43 2.61 15.34 6.62
N GLU A 44 3.18 15.39 5.43
CA GLU A 44 2.61 16.06 4.25
C GLU A 44 2.45 15.08 3.11
N LEU A 45 1.39 15.25 2.33
CA LEU A 45 1.15 14.43 1.13
C LEU A 45 2.20 14.75 0.06
N ALA A 46 2.99 13.74 -0.32
CA ALA A 46 3.98 13.86 -1.38
C ALA A 46 3.34 13.67 -2.75
N SER A 47 3.80 14.42 -3.73
CA SER A 47 3.36 14.31 -5.12
C SER A 47 4.47 14.65 -6.10
N GLY A 48 4.30 14.24 -7.37
CA GLY A 48 5.21 14.58 -8.46
C GLY A 48 6.66 14.19 -8.20
N GLY A 49 7.59 15.11 -8.47
CA GLY A 49 9.02 14.86 -8.33
C GLY A 49 9.48 14.57 -6.92
N LEU A 50 8.78 15.11 -5.91
CA LEU A 50 9.08 14.82 -4.51
C LEU A 50 8.76 13.35 -4.19
N LEU A 51 7.61 12.84 -4.62
CA LEU A 51 7.24 11.44 -4.46
C LEU A 51 8.22 10.53 -5.20
N ASP A 52 8.54 10.85 -6.44
CA ASP A 52 9.46 10.03 -7.24
C ASP A 52 10.88 10.02 -6.67
N GLY A 53 11.32 11.15 -6.10
CA GLY A 53 12.61 11.25 -5.44
C GLY A 53 12.77 10.39 -4.20
N TYR A 54 11.72 10.25 -3.39
CA TYR A 54 11.73 9.41 -2.18
C TYR A 54 11.31 7.96 -2.43
N TYR A 55 10.44 7.73 -3.42
CA TYR A 55 9.88 6.42 -3.75
C TYR A 55 10.05 6.15 -5.25
N ALA A 56 11.30 5.94 -5.66
CA ALA A 56 11.64 5.76 -7.06
C ALA A 56 10.81 4.67 -7.74
N GLY A 57 10.16 5.02 -8.84
CA GLY A 57 9.33 4.12 -9.63
C GLY A 57 7.86 4.03 -9.19
N LEU A 58 7.48 4.60 -8.04
CA LEU A 58 6.09 4.54 -7.59
C LEU A 58 5.14 5.29 -8.52
N THR A 59 5.54 6.45 -9.02
CA THR A 59 4.72 7.26 -9.94
C THR A 59 4.44 6.58 -11.28
N SER A 60 5.22 5.57 -11.64
CA SER A 60 5.02 4.78 -12.86
C SER A 60 4.15 3.53 -12.66
N VAL A 61 3.72 3.25 -11.44
CA VAL A 61 2.77 2.16 -11.15
C VAL A 61 1.35 2.66 -11.37
N PRO A 62 0.52 1.97 -12.18
CA PRO A 62 -0.90 2.32 -12.31
C PRO A 62 -1.64 2.09 -10.99
N THR A 63 -2.22 3.16 -10.43
CA THR A 63 -2.90 3.12 -9.13
C THR A 63 -4.31 3.68 -9.21
N GLU A 64 -5.20 3.15 -8.37
CA GLU A 64 -6.52 3.75 -8.10
C GLU A 64 -6.41 4.81 -7.00
N GLN A 65 -5.58 4.56 -5.99
CA GLN A 65 -5.27 5.47 -4.91
C GLN A 65 -3.77 5.41 -4.62
N CYS A 66 -3.14 6.55 -4.44
CA CYS A 66 -1.74 6.62 -4.04
C CYS A 66 -1.56 7.80 -3.08
N LEU A 67 -1.44 7.49 -1.80
CA LEU A 67 -1.33 8.47 -0.73
C LEU A 67 -0.07 8.16 0.07
N VAL A 68 0.97 8.93 -0.15
CA VAL A 68 2.23 8.83 0.56
C VAL A 68 2.46 10.11 1.34
N TYR A 69 2.51 9.98 2.65
CA TYR A 69 2.71 11.09 3.58
C TYR A 69 4.12 11.03 4.13
N ILE A 70 4.86 12.09 3.93
CA ILE A 70 6.27 12.19 4.32
C ILE A 70 6.48 13.34 5.30
N CYS A 71 7.53 13.21 6.12
CA CYS A 71 8.03 14.29 6.94
C CYS A 71 9.26 14.91 6.26
N GLN A 72 9.22 16.19 5.97
CA GLN A 72 10.33 16.92 5.39
C GLN A 72 11.28 17.52 6.45
N MET A 73 11.02 17.27 7.73
CA MET A 73 11.87 17.73 8.80
C MET A 73 13.12 16.85 8.98
N THR A 74 14.15 17.42 9.56
CA THR A 74 15.47 16.77 9.70
C THR A 74 15.42 15.47 10.52
N MET A 75 14.54 15.39 11.53
CA MET A 75 14.32 14.18 12.33
C MET A 75 13.04 13.49 11.85
N ASN A 76 13.16 12.66 10.85
CA ASN A 76 12.03 11.88 10.34
C ASN A 76 11.88 10.57 11.10
N ASN A 77 11.01 10.56 12.10
CA ASN A 77 10.69 9.38 12.90
C ASN A 77 9.48 8.59 12.41
N GLY A 78 8.81 9.05 11.35
CA GLY A 78 7.63 8.40 10.83
C GLY A 78 7.32 8.77 9.39
N GLU A 79 6.70 7.84 8.70
CA GLU A 79 6.19 7.97 7.33
C GLU A 79 4.99 7.04 7.15
N PHE A 80 4.13 7.33 6.18
CA PHE A 80 2.92 6.56 5.95
C PHE A 80 2.62 6.50 4.46
N GLY A 81 2.61 5.31 3.90
CA GLY A 81 2.28 5.08 2.49
C GLY A 81 1.08 4.17 2.33
N LEU A 82 0.12 4.58 1.51
CA LEU A 82 -1.11 3.85 1.22
C LEU A 82 -1.34 3.84 -0.29
N VAL A 83 -1.38 2.66 -0.88
CA VAL A 83 -1.54 2.49 -2.32
C VAL A 83 -2.58 1.42 -2.62
N GLN A 84 -3.48 1.71 -3.56
CA GLN A 84 -4.31 0.72 -4.23
C GLN A 84 -3.86 0.62 -5.68
N VAL A 85 -3.27 -0.50 -6.07
CA VAL A 85 -2.86 -0.75 -7.45
C VAL A 85 -4.06 -1.15 -8.32
N LYS A 86 -3.99 -0.86 -9.61
CA LYS A 86 -5.02 -1.30 -10.58
C LYS A 86 -4.91 -2.79 -10.89
N ASP A 87 -3.68 -3.30 -10.98
CA ASP A 87 -3.39 -4.70 -11.28
C ASP A 87 -2.70 -5.36 -10.08
N SER A 88 -3.21 -6.50 -9.63
CA SER A 88 -2.62 -7.26 -8.52
C SER A 88 -1.17 -7.69 -8.79
N ALA A 89 -0.76 -7.78 -10.04
CA ALA A 89 0.63 -8.06 -10.41
C ALA A 89 1.62 -6.96 -9.93
N ASP A 90 1.13 -5.74 -9.70
CA ASP A 90 1.97 -4.62 -9.23
C ASP A 90 2.12 -4.57 -7.69
N VAL A 91 1.40 -5.39 -6.94
CA VAL A 91 1.48 -5.40 -5.46
C VAL A 91 2.91 -5.66 -4.98
N ALA A 92 3.56 -6.68 -5.52
CA ALA A 92 4.95 -7.02 -5.15
C ALA A 92 5.92 -5.88 -5.48
N ARG A 93 5.71 -5.19 -6.59
CA ARG A 93 6.51 -4.02 -6.99
C ARG A 93 6.39 -2.87 -6.01
N VAL A 94 5.16 -2.53 -5.60
CA VAL A 94 4.93 -1.47 -4.62
C VAL A 94 5.53 -1.84 -3.26
N LYS A 95 5.38 -3.08 -2.82
CA LYS A 95 6.03 -3.57 -1.59
C LYS A 95 7.55 -3.44 -1.65
N ALA A 96 8.16 -3.76 -2.78
CA ALA A 96 9.60 -3.61 -2.99
C ALA A 96 10.04 -2.15 -2.96
N ILE A 97 9.27 -1.23 -3.53
CA ILE A 97 9.53 0.21 -3.48
C ILE A 97 9.47 0.72 -2.03
N PHE A 98 8.46 0.33 -1.28
CA PHE A 98 8.34 0.70 0.14
C PHE A 98 9.48 0.10 0.97
N GLN A 99 9.84 -1.14 0.74
CA GLN A 99 10.96 -1.77 1.44
C GLN A 99 12.30 -1.09 1.10
N ALA A 100 12.50 -0.67 -0.13
CA ALA A 100 13.70 0.07 -0.53
C ALA A 100 13.81 1.41 0.21
N ARG A 101 12.69 2.11 0.43
CA ARG A 101 12.64 3.33 1.26
C ARG A 101 13.06 3.05 2.69
N ILE A 102 12.52 2.00 3.30
CA ILE A 102 12.88 1.58 4.67
C ILE A 102 14.37 1.24 4.75
N ASN A 103 14.88 0.46 3.82
CA ASN A 103 16.28 0.06 3.79
C ASN A 103 17.22 1.26 3.67
N TYR A 104 16.88 2.23 2.84
CA TYR A 104 17.64 3.47 2.70
C TYR A 104 17.66 4.27 4.01
N MET A 105 16.52 4.44 4.65
CA MET A 105 16.39 5.24 5.87
C MET A 105 17.03 4.56 7.08
N ALA A 106 16.86 3.24 7.21
CA ALA A 106 17.41 2.46 8.31
C ALA A 106 18.93 2.26 8.19
N GLY A 107 19.46 2.17 6.97
CA GLY A 107 20.85 1.83 6.72
C GLY A 107 21.14 0.35 6.91
N ASP A 108 22.43 -0.01 6.86
CA ASP A 108 22.94 -1.39 6.92
C ASP A 108 23.49 -1.79 8.29
N GLY A 109 23.37 -0.92 9.28
CA GLY A 109 23.93 -1.13 10.63
C GLY A 109 25.40 -0.73 10.80
N ASN A 110 26.10 -0.38 9.74
CA ASN A 110 27.52 0.04 9.78
C ASN A 110 27.70 1.56 9.87
N GLY A 111 26.61 2.31 9.95
CA GLY A 111 26.57 3.76 10.05
C GLY A 111 25.13 4.27 10.00
N PRO A 112 24.95 5.58 10.11
CA PRO A 112 23.60 6.15 9.99
C PRO A 112 23.07 5.92 8.57
N GLY A 113 21.82 5.44 8.46
CA GLY A 113 21.11 5.42 7.20
C GLY A 113 20.65 6.82 6.76
N GLY A 114 19.79 6.90 5.76
CA GLY A 114 19.22 8.17 5.30
C GLY A 114 18.47 8.94 6.37
N ALA A 115 17.97 8.27 7.40
CA ALA A 115 17.35 8.90 8.57
C ALA A 115 18.34 9.68 9.46
N TRP A 116 19.63 9.34 9.39
CA TRP A 116 20.77 9.99 10.01
C TRP A 116 20.79 9.97 11.54
N TYR A 117 19.74 10.45 12.20
CA TYR A 117 19.67 10.52 13.66
C TYR A 117 19.38 9.15 14.27
N PRO A 118 20.07 8.76 15.39
CA PRO A 118 19.91 7.42 15.96
C PRO A 118 18.47 7.03 16.29
N ALA A 119 17.68 7.95 16.85
CA ALA A 119 16.28 7.69 17.18
C ALA A 119 15.42 7.48 15.91
N ALA A 120 15.69 8.23 14.85
CA ALA A 120 15.01 8.06 13.57
C ALA A 120 15.41 6.74 12.89
N VAL A 121 16.71 6.43 12.88
CA VAL A 121 17.22 5.15 12.36
C VAL A 121 16.57 3.97 13.10
N ASP A 122 16.48 4.03 14.42
CA ASP A 122 15.84 2.99 15.24
C ASP A 122 14.36 2.83 14.86
N SER A 123 13.62 3.92 14.68
CA SER A 123 12.22 3.89 14.24
C SER A 123 12.07 3.20 12.88
N TRP A 124 12.92 3.53 11.92
CA TRP A 124 12.89 2.91 10.59
C TRP A 124 13.29 1.42 10.62
N MET A 125 14.22 1.05 11.48
CA MET A 125 14.65 -0.35 11.64
C MET A 125 13.60 -1.22 12.33
N ASN A 126 13.03 -0.74 13.43
CA ASN A 126 12.26 -1.56 14.37
C ASN A 126 10.75 -1.31 14.30
N ASN A 127 10.33 -0.13 13.87
CA ASN A 127 8.94 0.32 13.88
C ASN A 127 8.37 0.56 12.49
N SER A 128 8.94 -0.07 11.47
CA SER A 128 8.42 -0.03 10.11
C SER A 128 7.76 -1.35 9.73
N ARG A 129 6.67 -1.26 8.97
CA ARG A 129 5.95 -2.43 8.42
C ARG A 129 5.52 -2.16 7.00
N VAL A 130 5.64 -3.18 6.16
CA VAL A 130 5.06 -3.21 4.80
C VAL A 130 4.12 -4.39 4.72
N VAL A 131 2.86 -4.12 4.49
CA VAL A 131 1.81 -5.13 4.43
C VAL A 131 0.92 -4.92 3.21
N SER A 132 0.23 -5.96 2.79
CA SER A 132 -0.73 -5.87 1.69
C SER A 132 -1.95 -6.75 1.95
N ASN A 133 -3.09 -6.35 1.39
CA ASN A 133 -4.30 -7.14 1.34
C ASN A 133 -4.97 -6.87 -0.01
N GLY A 134 -5.14 -7.92 -0.84
CA GLY A 134 -5.59 -7.75 -2.21
C GLY A 134 -4.70 -6.75 -2.97
N ASN A 135 -5.32 -5.76 -3.58
CA ASN A 135 -4.63 -4.70 -4.33
C ASN A 135 -4.16 -3.53 -3.45
N TYR A 136 -4.34 -3.61 -2.14
CA TYR A 136 -3.98 -2.55 -1.20
C TYR A 136 -2.65 -2.85 -0.54
N VAL A 137 -1.77 -1.86 -0.51
CA VAL A 137 -0.44 -1.94 0.09
C VAL A 137 -0.25 -0.78 1.06
N MET A 138 0.23 -1.08 2.24
CA MET A 138 0.55 -0.08 3.26
C MET A 138 2.00 -0.19 3.70
N MET A 139 2.64 0.96 3.85
CA MET A 139 3.87 1.12 4.61
C MET A 139 3.58 2.07 5.77
N VAL A 140 4.02 1.73 6.95
CA VAL A 140 3.93 2.59 8.12
C VAL A 140 5.22 2.55 8.92
N VAL A 141 5.65 3.71 9.39
CA VAL A 141 6.76 3.85 10.33
C VAL A 141 6.23 4.62 11.55
N HIS A 142 6.02 3.91 12.64
CA HIS A 142 5.49 4.47 13.89
C HIS A 142 5.65 3.46 15.03
N GLU A 143 5.78 3.92 16.25
CA GLU A 143 5.89 3.05 17.44
C GLU A 143 4.68 2.09 17.61
N ASN A 144 3.48 2.52 17.16
CA ASN A 144 2.26 1.72 17.17
C ASN A 144 2.02 1.01 15.82
N CYS A 145 3.06 0.72 15.05
CA CYS A 145 2.94 0.14 13.71
C CYS A 145 2.14 -1.16 13.68
N ASP A 146 2.27 -2.02 14.67
CA ASP A 146 1.53 -3.29 14.72
C ASP A 146 0.04 -3.08 14.95
N ALA A 147 -0.36 -2.11 15.77
CA ALA A 147 -1.76 -1.74 15.96
C ALA A 147 -2.35 -1.12 14.68
N ILE A 148 -1.58 -0.31 13.98
CA ILE A 148 -1.99 0.28 12.69
C ILE A 148 -2.14 -0.80 11.61
N VAL A 149 -1.24 -1.77 11.56
CA VAL A 149 -1.36 -2.95 10.68
C VAL A 149 -2.63 -3.73 10.97
N ALA A 150 -2.96 -3.95 12.24
CA ALA A 150 -4.21 -4.63 12.62
C ALA A 150 -5.45 -3.86 12.13
N GLN A 151 -5.45 -2.54 12.24
CA GLN A 151 -6.54 -1.70 11.72
C GLN A 151 -6.62 -1.74 10.20
N PHE A 152 -5.49 -1.74 9.49
CA PHE A 152 -5.45 -1.91 8.04
C PHE A 152 -6.09 -3.24 7.62
N ASN A 153 -5.68 -4.34 8.24
CA ASN A 153 -6.22 -5.66 7.92
C ASN A 153 -7.72 -5.79 8.26
N ALA A 154 -8.21 -5.03 9.22
CA ALA A 154 -9.62 -5.02 9.60
C ALA A 154 -10.53 -4.32 8.58
N LEU A 155 -9.97 -3.66 7.56
CA LEU A 155 -10.73 -3.03 6.47
C LEU A 155 -11.29 -4.06 5.47
N PHE A 156 -10.77 -5.26 5.46
CA PHE A 156 -11.04 -6.33 4.51
C PHE A 156 -11.64 -7.55 5.21
#